data_b739abc6a70f634ac7ec4f6ba073cd42
#
_entry.id   b739abc6a70f634ac7ec4f6ba073cd42
#
_cell.length_a   1.000
_cell.length_b   1.000
_cell.length_c   1.000
_cell.angle_alpha   90.00
_cell.angle_beta   90.00
_cell.angle_gamma   90.00
#
_symmetry.space_group_name_H-M   'P 1'
#
loop_
_entity.id
_entity.type
_entity.pdbx_description
1 polymer ?
#
loop_
_entity_poly.entity_id
_entity_poly.type
_entity_poly.pdbx_seq_one_letter_code
_entity_poly.pdbx_strand_id
1 'polypeptide(L)'
;MGISNFTGNNNNTGNGNNAGVNGGGFPFSTPQMPNQTNDDATEYLINYNERFKTAGNAMFRDAIVNQTMAVLIGKNKPNALLVGSAGVGKTKIVEDIAYRIENKDPSVPDKLAGYTVWELPLSNIVSGSSYVGQLEEKLKTVIEFACDKANKVILFIDEIHQLVGESSVYGKIAQILKPALARGDIKVIGATTLQESSQLMDDPALNRRFSRLIVDELTQEQTVEVLRCALPGYFAHYGNCISVNQDMLPTIVAIADQYASAGNHRPDTALTLFDRACGDAVIARKQKELALANDPTLLAALKQNPLIPITEKQIRTTAMHLMTGNAVHESLDVDSLRARFARIKGQDDILATIVDRLKRNDSNLFPRKRPLTFLFAGASGVGKTEVTKIIAEEMTGVKPITLNMAEYHSPASINRIIGAPAGYVGSDSHAELPFDTLESNPYQVILLDEFEKADRSVQRLFMNAFDEGNIKTSKGRTVDFSKAIIIATTNASHTTGATHALGFVSDNANKANAHRSTVDTLANWFDTELLNRFTMILTFHELSRDVYRDIVADIYKREIARIKHEYRSVKMADELNDATLDTIVDETYVPKFGARPAGRAVQDYIESNAI
;
A
#
# COMPACT_ATOMS: atom_id res chain seq x y z
N MET A 1 -29.32 11.25 31.62
CA MET A 1 -30.75 10.98 31.77
C MET A 1 -31.00 9.66 31.06
N GLY A 2 -31.43 8.57 31.66
CA GLY A 2 -31.83 8.24 32.99
C GLY A 2 -31.59 6.74 33.23
N ILE A 3 -31.25 6.47 34.42
CA ILE A 3 -31.07 5.19 35.08
C ILE A 3 -32.44 4.57 35.36
N SER A 4 -32.59 3.25 35.23
CA SER A 4 -33.55 2.54 36.10
C SER A 4 -33.07 1.11 36.39
N ASN A 5 -32.72 0.93 37.62
CA ASN A 5 -32.61 -0.32 38.38
C ASN A 5 -33.95 -1.06 38.45
N PHE A 6 -33.89 -2.38 38.53
CA PHE A 6 -34.88 -3.12 39.32
C PHE A 6 -34.19 -4.24 40.12
N THR A 7 -34.35 -4.14 41.40
CA THR A 7 -33.97 -5.06 42.48
C THR A 7 -35.14 -5.91 42.92
N GLY A 8 -34.82 -7.10 43.42
CA GLY A 8 -35.49 -7.74 44.59
C GLY A 8 -36.65 -8.66 44.24
N ASN A 9 -36.96 -9.74 44.89
CA ASN A 9 -36.79 -10.11 46.29
C ASN A 9 -37.19 -11.59 46.49
N ASN A 10 -36.45 -12.30 47.25
CA ASN A 10 -36.69 -13.22 48.35
C ASN A 10 -38.14 -13.59 48.72
N ASN A 11 -38.33 -14.88 49.03
CA ASN A 11 -38.78 -15.47 50.31
C ASN A 11 -39.32 -16.86 50.04
N ASN A 12 -38.90 -17.91 50.62
CA ASN A 12 -38.72 -18.40 52.00
C ASN A 12 -39.90 -19.28 52.48
N THR A 13 -39.53 -20.23 53.30
CA THR A 13 -40.27 -21.11 54.19
C THR A 13 -40.79 -22.44 53.56
N GLY A 14 -40.56 -23.59 54.11
CA GLY A 14 -40.03 -24.01 55.41
C GLY A 14 -40.72 -25.34 55.79
N ASN A 15 -40.04 -26.14 56.58
CA ASN A 15 -40.54 -27.28 57.40
C ASN A 15 -40.83 -28.57 56.64
N GLY A 16 -40.38 -29.70 57.06
CA GLY A 16 -39.84 -30.21 58.30
C GLY A 16 -40.22 -31.70 58.46
N ASN A 17 -39.34 -32.44 59.09
CA ASN A 17 -39.52 -33.69 59.81
C ASN A 17 -39.41 -35.05 59.06
N ASN A 18 -38.31 -35.67 59.28
CA ASN A 18 -38.03 -36.78 60.23
C ASN A 18 -38.22 -38.24 59.79
N ALA A 19 -37.12 -38.94 59.95
CA ALA A 19 -36.94 -40.31 60.42
C ALA A 19 -37.12 -41.49 59.45
N GLY A 20 -36.06 -42.23 59.34
CA GLY A 20 -36.07 -43.60 58.86
C GLY A 20 -34.72 -44.13 58.40
N VAL A 21 -33.93 -44.60 59.31
CA VAL A 21 -32.69 -45.39 59.07
C VAL A 21 -33.05 -46.71 58.42
N ASN A 22 -32.43 -47.05 57.29
CA ASN A 22 -32.01 -48.45 57.04
C ASN A 22 -30.97 -48.50 55.91
N GLY A 23 -29.92 -49.25 56.20
CA GLY A 23 -28.76 -49.45 55.32
C GLY A 23 -29.09 -50.24 54.05
N GLY A 24 -28.39 -49.89 53.00
CA GLY A 24 -28.41 -50.63 51.74
C GLY A 24 -27.41 -50.03 50.78
N GLY A 25 -26.45 -50.84 50.40
CA GLY A 25 -25.25 -50.52 49.63
C GLY A 25 -25.46 -49.59 48.45
N PHE A 26 -24.56 -48.65 48.30
CA PHE A 26 -24.42 -47.80 47.15
C PHE A 26 -23.85 -48.63 45.98
N PRO A 27 -24.54 -48.76 44.86
CA PRO A 27 -23.90 -49.10 43.62
C PRO A 27 -23.18 -47.84 43.14
N PHE A 28 -21.85 -47.87 43.15
CA PHE A 28 -21.06 -46.95 42.34
C PHE A 28 -21.44 -47.14 40.86
N SER A 29 -22.37 -46.35 40.38
CA SER A 29 -22.49 -46.10 38.96
C SER A 29 -21.33 -45.17 38.60
N THR A 30 -20.29 -45.72 37.96
CA THR A 30 -19.33 -44.95 37.19
C THR A 30 -20.08 -43.97 36.30
N PRO A 31 -19.71 -42.69 36.28
CA PRO A 31 -20.25 -41.77 35.30
C PRO A 31 -19.88 -42.38 33.93
N GLN A 32 -20.86 -42.77 33.15
CA GLN A 32 -20.67 -42.97 31.73
C GLN A 32 -20.14 -41.62 31.21
N MET A 33 -18.88 -41.61 30.75
CA MET A 33 -18.38 -40.54 29.90
C MET A 33 -19.40 -40.37 28.77
N PRO A 34 -19.79 -39.14 28.44
CA PRO A 34 -20.58 -38.90 27.25
C PRO A 34 -19.89 -39.58 26.09
N ASN A 35 -20.65 -40.33 25.28
CA ASN A 35 -20.21 -40.91 24.03
C ASN A 35 -19.31 -39.91 23.33
N GLN A 36 -18.07 -40.34 23.00
CA GLN A 36 -17.22 -39.62 22.05
C GLN A 36 -18.11 -39.33 20.84
N THR A 37 -18.48 -38.08 20.66
CA THR A 37 -18.87 -37.57 19.36
C THR A 37 -17.69 -37.88 18.47
N ASN A 38 -17.85 -38.77 17.50
CA ASN A 38 -16.93 -38.86 16.38
C ASN A 38 -16.97 -37.52 15.69
N ASP A 39 -16.07 -36.60 16.08
CA ASP A 39 -15.83 -35.40 15.33
C ASP A 39 -15.35 -35.83 13.95
N ASP A 40 -16.18 -35.60 12.95
CA ASP A 40 -15.85 -35.99 11.58
C ASP A 40 -14.71 -35.07 11.12
N ALA A 41 -13.56 -35.63 10.76
CA ALA A 41 -12.40 -34.88 10.29
C ALA A 41 -12.76 -33.91 9.15
N THR A 42 -13.78 -34.24 8.37
CA THR A 42 -14.25 -33.44 7.23
C THR A 42 -14.88 -32.11 7.66
N GLU A 43 -15.28 -31.97 8.92
CA GLU A 43 -15.83 -30.72 9.47
C GLU A 43 -14.75 -29.60 9.54
N TYR A 44 -13.48 -30.00 9.67
CA TYR A 44 -12.34 -29.07 9.75
C TYR A 44 -11.68 -28.82 8.39
N LEU A 45 -12.05 -29.56 7.36
CA LEU A 45 -11.41 -29.60 6.05
C LEU A 45 -12.33 -29.07 4.95
N ILE A 46 -11.74 -28.55 3.87
CA ILE A 46 -12.49 -28.13 2.68
C ILE A 46 -12.14 -29.08 1.53
N ASN A 47 -13.15 -29.72 0.96
CA ASN A 47 -12.98 -30.61 -0.19
C ASN A 47 -12.79 -29.83 -1.48
N TYR A 48 -11.57 -29.82 -2.02
CA TYR A 48 -11.23 -29.12 -3.24
C TYR A 48 -11.75 -29.82 -4.49
N ASN A 49 -11.86 -31.14 -4.51
CA ASN A 49 -12.39 -31.85 -5.68
C ASN A 49 -13.86 -31.47 -5.93
N GLU A 50 -14.66 -31.40 -4.89
CA GLU A 50 -16.06 -30.96 -5.01
C GLU A 50 -16.18 -29.49 -5.34
N ARG A 51 -15.42 -28.66 -4.65
CA ARG A 51 -15.46 -27.20 -4.79
C ARG A 51 -15.03 -26.73 -6.17
N PHE A 52 -14.01 -27.37 -6.76
CA PHE A 52 -13.42 -26.96 -8.03
C PHE A 52 -13.72 -27.91 -9.19
N LYS A 53 -14.72 -28.74 -9.10
CA LYS A 53 -15.12 -29.72 -10.12
C LYS A 53 -15.29 -29.14 -11.53
N THR A 54 -15.65 -27.86 -11.63
CA THR A 54 -15.88 -27.14 -12.89
C THR A 54 -14.90 -25.99 -13.12
N ALA A 55 -13.84 -25.88 -12.31
CA ALA A 55 -12.96 -24.69 -12.31
C ALA A 55 -12.05 -24.58 -13.53
N GLY A 56 -11.75 -25.70 -14.22
CA GLY A 56 -10.82 -25.74 -15.35
C GLY A 56 -9.35 -25.70 -14.93
N ASN A 57 -8.48 -25.92 -15.91
CA ASN A 57 -7.04 -26.04 -15.71
C ASN A 57 -6.37 -24.69 -15.40
N ALA A 58 -5.27 -24.73 -14.65
CA ALA A 58 -4.41 -23.57 -14.42
C ALA A 58 -3.59 -23.28 -15.71
N MET A 59 -3.95 -22.21 -16.38
CA MET A 59 -3.30 -21.84 -17.66
C MET A 59 -1.80 -21.61 -17.47
N PHE A 60 -1.01 -22.12 -18.42
CA PHE A 60 0.46 -22.02 -18.45
C PHE A 60 1.16 -22.61 -17.22
N ARG A 61 0.50 -23.52 -16.48
CA ARG A 61 1.02 -24.16 -15.27
C ARG A 61 1.22 -25.68 -15.39
N ASP A 62 1.01 -26.29 -16.57
CA ASP A 62 1.12 -27.73 -16.77
C ASP A 62 2.46 -28.32 -16.27
N ALA A 63 3.56 -27.63 -16.52
CA ALA A 63 4.88 -28.09 -16.09
C ALA A 63 4.98 -28.23 -14.58
N ILE A 64 4.53 -27.20 -13.82
CA ILE A 64 4.61 -27.19 -12.35
C ILE A 64 3.54 -28.09 -11.74
N VAL A 65 2.36 -28.23 -12.36
CA VAL A 65 1.31 -29.20 -11.98
C VAL A 65 1.86 -30.62 -12.10
N ASN A 66 2.49 -30.95 -13.23
CA ASN A 66 3.10 -32.28 -13.44
C ASN A 66 4.26 -32.55 -12.47
N GLN A 67 5.11 -31.56 -12.19
CA GLN A 67 6.16 -31.68 -11.18
C GLN A 67 5.57 -31.91 -9.79
N THR A 68 4.51 -31.22 -9.42
CA THR A 68 3.82 -31.38 -8.14
C THR A 68 3.26 -32.79 -8.01
N MET A 69 2.56 -33.29 -9.04
CA MET A 69 2.06 -34.67 -9.06
C MET A 69 3.21 -35.70 -9.00
N ALA A 70 4.33 -35.44 -9.70
CA ALA A 70 5.51 -36.31 -9.63
C ALA A 70 6.10 -36.40 -8.22
N VAL A 71 6.15 -35.31 -7.49
CA VAL A 71 6.56 -35.31 -6.07
C VAL A 71 5.57 -36.12 -5.23
N LEU A 72 4.25 -35.93 -5.41
CA LEU A 72 3.22 -36.62 -4.63
C LEU A 72 3.22 -38.15 -4.80
N ILE A 73 3.64 -38.68 -5.97
CA ILE A 73 3.80 -40.14 -6.19
C ILE A 73 5.13 -40.70 -5.68
N GLY A 74 6.02 -39.81 -5.24
CA GLY A 74 7.35 -40.18 -4.73
C GLY A 74 7.27 -41.09 -3.49
N LYS A 75 8.23 -42.01 -3.35
CA LYS A 75 8.28 -42.94 -2.22
C LYS A 75 8.80 -42.30 -0.93
N ASN A 76 9.84 -41.48 -1.05
CA ASN A 76 10.62 -41.03 0.13
C ASN A 76 10.21 -39.64 0.63
N LYS A 77 9.68 -38.74 -0.23
CA LYS A 77 9.31 -37.36 0.09
C LYS A 77 8.03 -36.99 -0.70
N PRO A 78 6.86 -37.50 -0.33
CA PRO A 78 5.64 -37.26 -1.09
C PRO A 78 5.00 -35.91 -0.77
N ASN A 79 5.77 -34.91 -0.31
CA ASN A 79 5.28 -33.62 0.06
C ASN A 79 5.90 -32.54 -0.83
N ALA A 80 5.05 -31.74 -1.47
CA ALA A 80 5.45 -30.63 -2.32
C ALA A 80 5.31 -29.29 -1.56
N LEU A 81 6.28 -28.40 -1.75
CA LEU A 81 6.23 -27.03 -1.26
C LEU A 81 6.25 -26.07 -2.45
N LEU A 82 5.10 -25.46 -2.74
CA LEU A 82 4.98 -24.43 -3.76
C LEU A 82 5.48 -23.09 -3.20
N VAL A 83 6.56 -22.58 -3.77
CA VAL A 83 7.20 -21.33 -3.33
C VAL A 83 7.13 -20.30 -4.44
N GLY A 84 6.57 -19.15 -4.16
CA GLY A 84 6.46 -18.07 -5.13
C GLY A 84 5.81 -16.83 -4.50
N SER A 85 5.95 -15.70 -5.16
CA SER A 85 5.38 -14.45 -4.68
C SER A 85 3.86 -14.51 -4.50
N ALA A 86 3.28 -13.56 -3.77
CA ALA A 86 1.82 -13.46 -3.67
C ALA A 86 1.21 -13.20 -5.06
N GLY A 87 0.04 -13.78 -5.33
CA GLY A 87 -0.68 -13.56 -6.60
C GLY A 87 -0.16 -14.32 -7.83
N VAL A 88 0.90 -15.14 -7.72
CA VAL A 88 1.41 -15.92 -8.88
C VAL A 88 0.56 -17.15 -9.22
N GLY A 89 -0.45 -17.47 -8.42
CA GLY A 89 -1.37 -18.59 -8.68
C GLY A 89 -0.98 -19.92 -8.05
N LYS A 90 -0.30 -19.96 -6.89
CA LYS A 90 0.02 -21.18 -6.15
C LYS A 90 -1.21 -22.01 -5.82
N THR A 91 -2.23 -21.40 -5.26
CA THR A 91 -3.51 -22.03 -4.92
C THR A 91 -4.21 -22.58 -6.17
N LYS A 92 -4.12 -21.85 -7.30
CA LYS A 92 -4.71 -22.29 -8.58
C LYS A 92 -4.09 -23.58 -9.12
N ILE A 93 -2.79 -23.82 -8.85
CA ILE A 93 -2.11 -25.08 -9.18
C ILE A 93 -2.74 -26.25 -8.41
N VAL A 94 -3.06 -26.05 -7.14
CA VAL A 94 -3.69 -27.07 -6.29
C VAL A 94 -5.15 -27.33 -6.71
N GLU A 95 -5.89 -26.28 -7.05
CA GLU A 95 -7.22 -26.37 -7.63
C GLU A 95 -7.23 -27.18 -8.95
N ASP A 96 -6.22 -26.96 -9.81
CA ASP A 96 -6.05 -27.69 -11.07
C ASP A 96 -5.75 -29.17 -10.82
N ILE A 97 -4.90 -29.50 -9.84
CA ILE A 97 -4.64 -30.89 -9.46
C ILE A 97 -5.95 -31.57 -8.99
N ALA A 98 -6.72 -30.90 -8.14
CA ALA A 98 -8.01 -31.42 -7.67
C ALA A 98 -8.99 -31.60 -8.84
N TYR A 99 -9.08 -30.61 -9.72
CA TYR A 99 -9.90 -30.63 -10.94
C TYR A 99 -9.53 -31.82 -11.86
N ARG A 100 -8.23 -32.01 -12.14
CA ARG A 100 -7.74 -33.10 -13.00
C ARG A 100 -8.03 -34.48 -12.41
N ILE A 101 -7.84 -34.64 -11.09
CA ILE A 101 -8.12 -35.92 -10.40
C ILE A 101 -9.61 -36.22 -10.48
N GLU A 102 -10.49 -35.25 -10.16
CA GLU A 102 -11.93 -35.42 -10.16
C GLU A 102 -12.46 -35.77 -11.56
N ASN A 103 -11.99 -35.07 -12.57
CA ASN A 103 -12.41 -35.27 -13.97
C ASN A 103 -11.68 -36.42 -14.68
N LYS A 104 -10.83 -37.18 -13.96
CA LYS A 104 -10.07 -38.32 -14.51
C LYS A 104 -9.24 -37.93 -15.72
N ASP A 105 -8.58 -36.76 -15.66
CA ASP A 105 -7.75 -36.26 -16.73
C ASP A 105 -6.62 -37.26 -17.05
N PRO A 106 -6.34 -37.57 -18.33
CA PRO A 106 -5.29 -38.53 -18.71
C PRO A 106 -3.88 -38.18 -18.24
N SER A 107 -3.63 -36.92 -17.88
CA SER A 107 -2.33 -36.46 -17.32
C SER A 107 -2.11 -36.90 -15.86
N VAL A 108 -3.17 -37.36 -15.16
CA VAL A 108 -3.08 -37.79 -13.77
C VAL A 108 -2.47 -39.19 -13.70
N PRO A 109 -1.36 -39.38 -12.97
CA PRO A 109 -0.77 -40.73 -12.77
C PRO A 109 -1.76 -41.66 -12.05
N ASP A 110 -1.77 -42.95 -12.45
CA ASP A 110 -2.64 -43.99 -11.83
C ASP A 110 -2.52 -44.04 -10.29
N LYS A 111 -1.34 -43.74 -9.76
CA LYS A 111 -1.06 -43.72 -8.32
C LYS A 111 -1.81 -42.60 -7.59
N LEU A 112 -2.29 -41.56 -8.28
CA LEU A 112 -3.09 -40.47 -7.74
C LEU A 112 -4.57 -40.61 -8.11
N ALA A 113 -4.93 -41.59 -8.90
CA ALA A 113 -6.32 -41.82 -9.29
C ALA A 113 -7.20 -42.06 -8.05
N GLY A 114 -8.27 -41.29 -7.97
CA GLY A 114 -9.24 -41.35 -6.87
C GLY A 114 -8.75 -40.76 -5.54
N TYR A 115 -7.65 -39.98 -5.55
CA TYR A 115 -7.30 -39.14 -4.42
C TYR A 115 -8.20 -37.92 -4.35
N THR A 116 -8.39 -37.41 -3.12
CA THR A 116 -9.14 -36.18 -2.87
C THR A 116 -8.18 -35.16 -2.23
N VAL A 117 -8.16 -33.96 -2.75
CA VAL A 117 -7.41 -32.84 -2.17
C VAL A 117 -8.29 -32.16 -1.13
N TRP A 118 -7.79 -32.08 0.09
CA TRP A 118 -8.44 -31.44 1.21
C TRP A 118 -7.59 -30.28 1.72
N GLU A 119 -8.14 -29.06 1.70
CA GLU A 119 -7.51 -27.92 2.35
C GLU A 119 -7.69 -28.00 3.85
N LEU A 120 -6.63 -27.77 4.61
CA LEU A 120 -6.64 -27.55 6.05
C LEU A 120 -6.48 -26.07 6.35
N PRO A 121 -7.59 -25.30 6.51
CA PRO A 121 -7.49 -23.93 6.99
C PRO A 121 -7.05 -23.95 8.45
N LEU A 122 -5.86 -23.42 8.73
CA LEU A 122 -5.30 -23.42 10.09
C LEU A 122 -6.20 -22.71 11.10
N SER A 123 -6.96 -21.71 10.65
CA SER A 123 -7.97 -21.01 11.44
C SER A 123 -9.08 -21.93 11.96
N ASN A 124 -9.50 -22.94 11.19
CA ASN A 124 -10.58 -23.84 11.60
C ASN A 124 -10.17 -24.74 12.78
N ILE A 125 -8.89 -25.11 12.83
CA ILE A 125 -8.34 -25.89 13.94
C ILE A 125 -8.25 -25.07 15.22
N VAL A 126 -7.86 -23.80 15.11
CA VAL A 126 -7.72 -22.88 16.25
C VAL A 126 -9.09 -22.40 16.75
N SER A 127 -10.04 -22.20 15.84
CA SER A 127 -11.37 -21.69 16.16
C SER A 127 -12.12 -22.66 17.09
N GLY A 128 -12.71 -22.11 18.15
CA GLY A 128 -13.47 -22.90 19.13
C GLY A 128 -12.62 -23.79 20.06
N SER A 129 -11.28 -23.72 19.98
CA SER A 129 -10.38 -24.44 20.89
C SER A 129 -10.01 -23.54 22.08
N SER A 130 -10.77 -23.63 23.16
CA SER A 130 -10.50 -22.87 24.40
C SER A 130 -9.28 -23.39 25.17
N TYR A 131 -8.89 -24.64 24.95
CA TYR A 131 -7.76 -25.32 25.59
C TYR A 131 -6.89 -26.05 24.57
N VAL A 132 -5.59 -26.14 24.83
CA VAL A 132 -4.60 -26.79 23.97
C VAL A 132 -4.97 -28.24 23.64
N GLY A 133 -5.58 -28.98 24.57
CA GLY A 133 -6.00 -30.36 24.38
C GLY A 133 -7.05 -30.55 23.28
N GLN A 134 -7.98 -29.60 23.11
CA GLN A 134 -8.98 -29.65 22.05
C GLN A 134 -8.37 -29.45 20.66
N LEU A 135 -7.36 -28.57 20.56
CA LEU A 135 -6.62 -28.38 19.32
C LEU A 135 -5.85 -29.66 18.94
N GLU A 136 -5.21 -30.30 19.92
CA GLU A 136 -4.49 -31.55 19.70
C GLU A 136 -5.42 -32.68 19.24
N GLU A 137 -6.62 -32.78 19.82
CA GLU A 137 -7.63 -33.77 19.47
C GLU A 137 -8.14 -33.58 18.04
N LYS A 138 -8.56 -32.34 17.68
CA LYS A 138 -9.00 -32.02 16.31
C LYS A 138 -7.93 -32.34 15.27
N LEU A 139 -6.69 -31.93 15.53
CA LEU A 139 -5.61 -32.16 14.60
C LEU A 139 -5.26 -33.64 14.48
N LYS A 140 -5.34 -34.40 15.58
CA LYS A 140 -5.15 -35.85 15.58
C LYS A 140 -6.20 -36.54 14.72
N THR A 141 -7.46 -36.14 14.83
CA THR A 141 -8.57 -36.65 13.99
C THR A 141 -8.31 -36.39 12.50
N VAL A 142 -7.86 -35.18 12.14
CA VAL A 142 -7.47 -34.83 10.76
C VAL A 142 -6.28 -35.68 10.26
N ILE A 143 -5.27 -35.89 11.10
CA ILE A 143 -4.09 -36.70 10.73
C ILE A 143 -4.50 -38.17 10.57
N GLU A 144 -5.28 -38.73 11.44
CA GLU A 144 -5.79 -40.11 11.35
C GLU A 144 -6.59 -40.30 10.06
N PHE A 145 -7.47 -39.36 9.72
CA PHE A 145 -8.21 -39.36 8.45
C PHE A 145 -7.26 -39.32 7.24
N ALA A 146 -6.23 -38.46 7.27
CA ALA A 146 -5.28 -38.33 6.18
C ALA A 146 -4.30 -39.51 6.06
N CYS A 147 -4.01 -40.20 7.17
CA CYS A 147 -3.16 -41.40 7.20
C CYS A 147 -3.88 -42.66 6.71
N ASP A 148 -5.23 -42.69 6.78
CA ASP A 148 -6.00 -43.83 6.30
C ASP A 148 -5.89 -43.94 4.78
N LYS A 149 -5.25 -45.01 4.32
CA LYS A 149 -5.06 -45.28 2.88
C LYS A 149 -6.38 -45.48 2.13
N ALA A 150 -7.46 -45.83 2.81
CA ALA A 150 -8.77 -45.97 2.20
C ALA A 150 -9.34 -44.61 1.75
N ASN A 151 -9.02 -43.54 2.47
CA ASN A 151 -9.53 -42.19 2.20
C ASN A 151 -8.79 -41.49 1.04
N LYS A 152 -7.57 -41.95 0.69
CA LYS A 152 -6.76 -41.39 -0.41
C LYS A 152 -6.66 -39.85 -0.36
N VAL A 153 -6.18 -39.31 0.74
CA VAL A 153 -6.12 -37.88 1.01
C VAL A 153 -4.81 -37.27 0.52
N ILE A 154 -4.89 -36.10 -0.11
CA ILE A 154 -3.82 -35.11 -0.27
C ILE A 154 -4.20 -33.90 0.57
N LEU A 155 -3.40 -33.58 1.58
CA LEU A 155 -3.65 -32.44 2.45
C LEU A 155 -3.01 -31.19 1.84
N PHE A 156 -3.78 -30.12 1.65
CA PHE A 156 -3.29 -28.82 1.23
C PHE A 156 -3.26 -27.86 2.41
N ILE A 157 -2.12 -27.20 2.61
CA ILE A 157 -1.93 -26.17 3.66
C ILE A 157 -1.42 -24.91 2.97
N ASP A 158 -2.30 -23.93 2.85
CA ASP A 158 -1.89 -22.60 2.37
C ASP A 158 -1.17 -21.85 3.49
N GLU A 159 -0.25 -20.97 3.14
CA GLU A 159 0.58 -20.20 4.07
C GLU A 159 1.26 -21.09 5.14
N ILE A 160 1.80 -22.23 4.72
CA ILE A 160 2.40 -23.25 5.61
C ILE A 160 3.52 -22.68 6.51
N HIS A 161 4.09 -21.52 6.19
CA HIS A 161 5.07 -20.81 7.03
C HIS A 161 4.52 -20.44 8.42
N GLN A 162 3.19 -20.30 8.57
CA GLN A 162 2.57 -20.07 9.87
C GLN A 162 2.84 -21.20 10.89
N LEU A 163 3.21 -22.38 10.40
CA LEU A 163 3.61 -23.51 11.24
C LEU A 163 5.01 -23.34 11.88
N VAL A 164 5.77 -22.30 11.51
CA VAL A 164 7.09 -22.02 12.07
C VAL A 164 6.96 -21.06 13.25
N GLY A 165 7.66 -21.34 14.34
CA GLY A 165 7.68 -20.52 15.55
C GLY A 165 7.18 -21.29 16.78
N GLU A 166 8.07 -21.56 17.72
CA GLU A 166 7.78 -22.43 18.89
C GLU A 166 6.77 -21.81 19.86
N SER A 167 6.62 -20.50 19.90
CA SER A 167 5.77 -19.76 20.83
C SER A 167 4.34 -19.51 20.36
N SER A 168 4.01 -19.83 19.11
CA SER A 168 2.68 -19.63 18.53
C SER A 168 1.78 -20.85 18.71
N VAL A 169 0.45 -20.63 18.71
CA VAL A 169 -0.53 -21.72 18.68
C VAL A 169 -0.30 -22.62 17.46
N TYR A 170 0.11 -22.04 16.32
CA TYR A 170 0.42 -22.75 15.09
C TYR A 170 1.69 -23.59 15.18
N GLY A 171 2.68 -23.19 15.99
CA GLY A 171 3.87 -24.00 16.26
C GLY A 171 3.56 -25.35 16.93
N LYS A 172 2.50 -25.42 17.74
CA LYS A 172 1.99 -26.67 18.32
C LYS A 172 1.39 -27.60 17.24
N ILE A 173 0.67 -27.03 16.27
CA ILE A 173 0.16 -27.78 15.10
C ILE A 173 1.32 -28.42 14.34
N ALA A 174 2.40 -27.68 14.14
CA ALA A 174 3.60 -28.21 13.50
C ALA A 174 4.21 -29.39 14.26
N GLN A 175 4.30 -29.32 15.59
CA GLN A 175 4.85 -30.41 16.41
C GLN A 175 4.03 -31.70 16.26
N ILE A 176 2.73 -31.62 16.11
CA ILE A 176 1.86 -32.78 15.94
C ILE A 176 1.91 -33.31 14.49
N LEU A 177 2.06 -32.44 13.48
CA LEU A 177 2.19 -32.83 12.08
C LEU A 177 3.57 -33.44 11.75
N LYS A 178 4.64 -32.99 12.39
CA LYS A 178 6.02 -33.42 12.11
C LYS A 178 6.21 -34.95 12.14
N PRO A 179 5.67 -35.72 13.08
CA PRO A 179 5.79 -37.16 13.08
C PRO A 179 5.12 -37.85 11.87
N ALA A 180 3.94 -37.42 11.46
CA ALA A 180 3.21 -37.95 10.31
C ALA A 180 3.94 -37.66 9.00
N LEU A 181 4.43 -36.40 8.85
CA LEU A 181 5.31 -36.01 7.74
C LEU A 181 6.61 -36.80 7.72
N ALA A 182 7.17 -37.11 8.90
CA ALA A 182 8.42 -37.84 9.04
C ALA A 182 8.32 -39.28 8.56
N ARG A 183 7.20 -39.95 8.82
CA ARG A 183 6.97 -41.33 8.39
C ARG A 183 6.57 -41.44 6.92
N GLY A 184 6.14 -40.33 6.28
CA GLY A 184 5.62 -40.34 4.92
C GLY A 184 4.22 -40.97 4.82
N ASP A 185 3.48 -41.01 5.94
CA ASP A 185 2.14 -41.57 6.03
C ASP A 185 1.07 -40.70 5.35
N ILE A 186 1.36 -39.40 5.21
CA ILE A 186 0.50 -38.41 4.59
C ILE A 186 1.16 -37.78 3.37
N LYS A 187 0.34 -37.32 2.42
CA LYS A 187 0.76 -36.50 1.28
C LYS A 187 0.33 -35.07 1.52
N VAL A 188 1.26 -34.14 1.45
CA VAL A 188 1.01 -32.73 1.72
C VAL A 188 1.47 -31.86 0.56
N ILE A 189 0.65 -30.86 0.20
CA ILE A 189 1.04 -29.71 -0.62
C ILE A 189 1.03 -28.51 0.32
N GLY A 190 2.17 -27.84 0.47
CA GLY A 190 2.27 -26.56 1.17
C GLY A 190 2.44 -25.43 0.17
N ALA A 191 1.92 -24.25 0.48
CA ALA A 191 2.18 -23.03 -0.29
C ALA A 191 2.73 -21.92 0.63
N THR A 192 3.69 -21.14 0.13
CA THR A 192 4.30 -20.03 0.87
C THR A 192 4.98 -19.04 -0.08
N THR A 193 5.39 -17.88 0.42
CA THR A 193 6.21 -16.94 -0.34
C THR A 193 7.70 -17.27 -0.28
N LEU A 194 8.51 -16.60 -1.12
CA LEU A 194 9.95 -16.81 -1.17
C LEU A 194 10.63 -16.38 0.14
N GLN A 195 10.19 -15.25 0.72
CA GLN A 195 10.74 -14.72 1.98
C GLN A 195 10.42 -15.63 3.17
N GLU A 196 9.17 -16.07 3.27
CA GLU A 196 8.69 -16.93 4.35
C GLU A 196 9.21 -18.36 4.25
N SER A 197 9.50 -18.82 3.01
CA SER A 197 10.10 -20.16 2.79
C SER A 197 11.46 -20.32 3.45
N SER A 198 12.23 -19.23 3.65
CA SER A 198 13.52 -19.28 4.36
C SER A 198 13.34 -19.71 5.81
N GLN A 199 12.35 -19.15 6.50
CA GLN A 199 12.03 -19.52 7.89
C GLN A 199 11.62 -20.99 8.02
N LEU A 200 10.83 -21.49 7.04
CA LEU A 200 10.45 -22.90 7.00
C LEU A 200 11.66 -23.83 6.76
N MET A 201 12.66 -23.38 5.98
CA MET A 201 13.88 -24.12 5.68
C MET A 201 14.87 -24.12 6.85
N ASP A 202 14.79 -23.17 7.77
CA ASP A 202 15.58 -23.15 9.00
C ASP A 202 15.17 -24.27 9.97
N ASP A 203 13.96 -24.85 9.82
CA ASP A 203 13.54 -26.04 10.54
C ASP A 203 14.04 -27.33 9.82
N PRO A 204 15.06 -28.02 10.36
CA PRO A 204 15.66 -29.19 9.69
C PRO A 204 14.69 -30.37 9.51
N ALA A 205 13.65 -30.45 10.35
CA ALA A 205 12.66 -31.52 10.28
C ALA A 205 11.69 -31.32 9.11
N LEU A 206 11.28 -30.09 8.84
CA LEU A 206 10.40 -29.74 7.71
C LEU A 206 11.18 -29.71 6.40
N ASN A 207 12.37 -29.09 6.38
CA ASN A 207 13.21 -28.97 5.19
C ASN A 207 13.51 -30.34 4.53
N ARG A 208 13.78 -31.38 5.33
CA ARG A 208 14.05 -32.71 4.82
C ARG A 208 12.83 -33.45 4.24
N ARG A 209 11.62 -32.92 4.46
CA ARG A 209 10.36 -33.61 4.14
C ARG A 209 9.63 -33.04 2.94
N PHE A 210 9.91 -31.79 2.60
CA PHE A 210 9.30 -31.15 1.45
C PHE A 210 10.26 -31.08 0.26
N SER A 211 9.71 -31.28 -0.94
CA SER A 211 10.35 -30.96 -2.21
C SER A 211 9.92 -29.58 -2.65
N ARG A 212 10.87 -28.63 -2.70
CA ARG A 212 10.60 -27.25 -3.06
C ARG A 212 10.40 -27.11 -4.58
N LEU A 213 9.31 -26.48 -4.97
CA LEU A 213 8.94 -26.18 -6.35
C LEU A 213 8.72 -24.68 -6.49
N ILE A 214 9.49 -24.05 -7.36
CA ILE A 214 9.39 -22.60 -7.59
C ILE A 214 8.26 -22.32 -8.56
N VAL A 215 7.38 -21.39 -8.19
CA VAL A 215 6.27 -20.90 -9.01
C VAL A 215 6.60 -19.48 -9.45
N ASP A 216 7.06 -19.35 -10.69
CA ASP A 216 7.42 -18.08 -11.27
C ASP A 216 6.19 -17.27 -11.66
N GLU A 217 6.36 -15.96 -11.78
CA GLU A 217 5.36 -15.03 -12.30
C GLU A 217 5.07 -15.35 -13.79
N LEU A 218 3.83 -15.17 -14.21
CA LEU A 218 3.47 -15.28 -15.63
C LEU A 218 4.05 -14.10 -16.43
N THR A 219 4.34 -14.31 -17.72
CA THR A 219 4.71 -13.22 -18.63
C THR A 219 3.52 -12.29 -18.88
N GLN A 220 3.77 -11.10 -19.45
CA GLN A 220 2.68 -10.20 -19.82
C GLN A 220 1.72 -10.84 -20.81
N GLU A 221 2.24 -11.52 -21.85
CA GLU A 221 1.46 -12.19 -22.88
C GLU A 221 0.59 -13.30 -22.29
N GLN A 222 1.16 -14.12 -21.39
CA GLN A 222 0.43 -15.16 -20.68
C GLN A 222 -0.68 -14.57 -19.80
N THR A 223 -0.40 -13.45 -19.14
CA THR A 223 -1.38 -12.75 -18.28
C THR A 223 -2.53 -12.17 -19.10
N VAL A 224 -2.25 -11.63 -20.28
CA VAL A 224 -3.29 -11.17 -21.22
C VAL A 224 -4.22 -12.32 -21.60
N GLU A 225 -3.67 -13.51 -21.84
CA GLU A 225 -4.48 -14.68 -22.21
C GLU A 225 -5.31 -15.19 -21.02
N VAL A 226 -4.73 -15.20 -19.81
CA VAL A 226 -5.48 -15.52 -18.57
C VAL A 226 -6.63 -14.53 -18.39
N LEU A 227 -6.38 -13.23 -18.52
CA LEU A 227 -7.42 -12.20 -18.43
C LEU A 227 -8.51 -12.40 -19.49
N ARG A 228 -8.13 -12.70 -20.74
CA ARG A 228 -9.07 -12.97 -21.84
C ARG A 228 -10.00 -14.15 -21.50
N CYS A 229 -9.44 -15.23 -20.97
CA CYS A 229 -10.22 -16.40 -20.58
C CYS A 229 -11.10 -16.14 -19.35
N ALA A 230 -10.76 -15.19 -18.49
CA ALA A 230 -11.55 -14.82 -17.31
C ALA A 230 -12.74 -13.89 -17.65
N LEU A 231 -12.72 -13.19 -18.81
CA LEU A 231 -13.75 -12.20 -19.18
C LEU A 231 -15.19 -12.74 -19.10
N PRO A 232 -15.53 -13.95 -19.63
CA PRO A 232 -16.89 -14.46 -19.54
C PRO A 232 -17.39 -14.59 -18.09
N GLY A 233 -16.50 -14.96 -17.15
CA GLY A 233 -16.81 -15.03 -15.72
C GLY A 233 -17.14 -13.66 -15.14
N TYR A 234 -16.34 -12.64 -15.46
CA TYR A 234 -16.61 -11.26 -15.05
C TYR A 234 -17.92 -10.73 -15.66
N PHE A 235 -18.13 -10.96 -16.95
CA PHE A 235 -19.38 -10.52 -17.59
C PHE A 235 -20.61 -11.14 -16.91
N ALA A 236 -20.59 -12.44 -16.65
CA ALA A 236 -21.68 -13.12 -15.94
C ALA A 236 -21.87 -12.57 -14.52
N HIS A 237 -20.78 -12.34 -13.78
CA HIS A 237 -20.82 -11.79 -12.42
C HIS A 237 -21.47 -10.41 -12.37
N TYR A 238 -21.16 -9.53 -13.31
CA TYR A 238 -21.75 -8.20 -13.42
C TYR A 238 -23.06 -8.16 -14.25
N GLY A 239 -23.75 -9.28 -14.39
CA GLY A 239 -25.06 -9.36 -15.07
C GLY A 239 -25.01 -9.00 -16.55
N ASN A 240 -23.89 -9.25 -17.23
CA ASN A 240 -23.63 -8.94 -18.64
C ASN A 240 -23.83 -7.46 -19.00
N CYS A 241 -23.68 -6.54 -18.03
CA CYS A 241 -23.83 -5.12 -18.27
C CYS A 241 -22.53 -4.39 -18.60
N ILE A 242 -21.38 -5.06 -18.56
CA ILE A 242 -20.07 -4.48 -18.89
C ILE A 242 -19.58 -4.95 -20.27
N SER A 243 -18.76 -4.13 -20.89
CA SER A 243 -18.07 -4.49 -22.14
C SER A 243 -16.63 -3.95 -22.14
N VAL A 244 -15.72 -4.69 -22.74
CA VAL A 244 -14.32 -4.28 -22.91
C VAL A 244 -13.84 -4.62 -24.31
N ASN A 245 -13.07 -3.71 -24.92
CA ASN A 245 -12.38 -4.03 -26.16
C ASN A 245 -11.21 -4.98 -25.87
N GLN A 246 -11.18 -6.14 -26.51
CA GLN A 246 -10.12 -7.13 -26.30
C GLN A 246 -8.72 -6.63 -26.68
N ASP A 247 -8.62 -5.68 -27.60
CA ASP A 247 -7.34 -5.04 -27.96
C ASP A 247 -6.75 -4.21 -26.80
N MET A 248 -7.57 -3.87 -25.80
CA MET A 248 -7.13 -3.14 -24.61
C MET A 248 -6.52 -4.05 -23.52
N LEU A 249 -6.67 -5.36 -23.60
CA LEU A 249 -6.17 -6.28 -22.57
C LEU A 249 -4.66 -6.15 -22.33
N PRO A 250 -3.79 -6.03 -23.34
CA PRO A 250 -2.36 -5.76 -23.12
C PRO A 250 -2.13 -4.45 -22.36
N THR A 251 -2.90 -3.42 -22.65
CA THR A 251 -2.83 -2.13 -21.95
C THR A 251 -3.24 -2.26 -20.49
N ILE A 252 -4.28 -3.05 -20.18
CA ILE A 252 -4.71 -3.31 -18.80
C ILE A 252 -3.58 -3.99 -18.03
N VAL A 253 -2.93 -5.01 -18.58
CA VAL A 253 -1.81 -5.71 -17.95
C VAL A 253 -0.62 -4.76 -17.75
N ALA A 254 -0.29 -3.94 -18.74
CA ALA A 254 0.79 -2.95 -18.62
C ALA A 254 0.50 -1.88 -17.54
N ILE A 255 -0.76 -1.43 -17.43
CA ILE A 255 -1.19 -0.52 -16.36
C ILE A 255 -1.08 -1.24 -15.00
N ALA A 256 -1.56 -2.48 -14.89
CA ALA A 256 -1.45 -3.24 -13.66
C ALA A 256 0.00 -3.37 -13.19
N ASP A 257 0.94 -3.68 -14.09
CA ASP A 257 2.38 -3.75 -13.80
C ASP A 257 2.95 -2.39 -13.37
N GLN A 258 2.52 -1.31 -14.03
CA GLN A 258 2.97 0.05 -13.72
C GLN A 258 2.57 0.48 -12.31
N TYR A 259 1.37 0.07 -11.88
CA TYR A 259 0.79 0.44 -10.60
C TYR A 259 0.86 -0.68 -9.53
N ALA A 260 1.47 -1.82 -9.83
CA ALA A 260 1.67 -2.89 -8.84
C ALA A 260 2.54 -2.42 -7.67
N SER A 261 2.09 -2.68 -6.45
CA SER A 261 2.90 -2.49 -5.24
C SER A 261 3.99 -3.56 -5.17
N ALA A 262 5.09 -3.26 -4.47
CA ALA A 262 6.13 -4.24 -4.20
C ALA A 262 5.51 -5.47 -3.50
N GLY A 263 5.63 -6.64 -4.11
CA GLY A 263 5.09 -7.91 -3.58
C GLY A 263 3.83 -8.43 -4.27
N ASN A 264 3.16 -7.62 -5.09
CA ASN A 264 2.02 -8.07 -5.90
C ASN A 264 2.47 -8.43 -7.32
N HIS A 265 2.04 -9.59 -7.81
CA HIS A 265 2.55 -10.16 -9.06
C HIS A 265 1.42 -10.64 -9.99
N ARG A 266 1.79 -10.80 -11.26
CA ARG A 266 0.90 -11.36 -12.27
C ARG A 266 0.58 -12.83 -12.00
N PRO A 267 -0.63 -13.30 -12.33
CA PRO A 267 -1.71 -12.57 -13.02
C PRO A 267 -2.64 -11.79 -12.10
N ASP A 268 -2.52 -11.95 -10.77
CA ASP A 268 -3.47 -11.43 -9.79
C ASP A 268 -3.63 -9.90 -9.87
N THR A 269 -2.54 -9.16 -10.06
CA THR A 269 -2.57 -7.69 -10.20
C THR A 269 -3.48 -7.23 -11.34
N ALA A 270 -3.42 -7.90 -12.49
CA ALA A 270 -4.24 -7.55 -13.66
C ALA A 270 -5.70 -7.95 -13.48
N LEU A 271 -5.95 -9.12 -12.88
CA LEU A 271 -7.30 -9.62 -12.60
C LEU A 271 -8.00 -8.72 -11.56
N THR A 272 -7.32 -8.40 -10.46
CA THR A 272 -7.83 -7.51 -9.42
C THR A 272 -8.10 -6.10 -9.94
N LEU A 273 -7.20 -5.54 -10.74
CA LEU A 273 -7.40 -4.23 -11.37
C LEU A 273 -8.64 -4.22 -12.27
N PHE A 274 -8.80 -5.24 -13.11
CA PHE A 274 -9.93 -5.34 -14.02
C PHE A 274 -11.25 -5.51 -13.27
N ASP A 275 -11.30 -6.39 -12.28
CA ASP A 275 -12.48 -6.62 -11.44
C ASP A 275 -12.91 -5.33 -10.74
N ARG A 276 -11.97 -4.63 -10.11
CA ARG A 276 -12.24 -3.37 -9.43
C ARG A 276 -12.75 -2.30 -10.40
N ALA A 277 -12.15 -2.18 -11.59
CA ALA A 277 -12.60 -1.23 -12.60
C ALA A 277 -14.03 -1.52 -13.09
N CYS A 278 -14.41 -2.79 -13.20
CA CYS A 278 -15.78 -3.20 -13.48
C CYS A 278 -16.74 -2.76 -12.38
N GLY A 279 -16.39 -2.98 -11.11
CA GLY A 279 -17.17 -2.54 -9.96
C GLY A 279 -17.35 -1.02 -9.90
N ASP A 280 -16.25 -0.27 -10.07
CA ASP A 280 -16.27 1.19 -10.08
C ASP A 280 -17.14 1.73 -11.24
N ALA A 281 -17.09 1.12 -12.42
CA ALA A 281 -17.90 1.50 -13.57
C ALA A 281 -19.41 1.28 -13.33
N VAL A 282 -19.79 0.18 -12.69
CA VAL A 282 -21.18 -0.10 -12.31
C VAL A 282 -21.68 0.90 -11.29
N ILE A 283 -20.89 1.23 -10.28
CA ILE A 283 -21.23 2.25 -9.27
C ILE A 283 -21.38 3.63 -9.92
N ALA A 284 -20.43 4.03 -10.76
CA ALA A 284 -20.49 5.32 -11.48
C ALA A 284 -21.74 5.42 -12.37
N ARG A 285 -22.12 4.33 -13.04
CA ARG A 285 -23.35 4.25 -13.83
C ARG A 285 -24.58 4.49 -12.94
N LYS A 286 -24.64 3.86 -11.78
CA LYS A 286 -25.73 3.99 -10.83
C LYS A 286 -25.86 5.40 -10.29
N GLN A 287 -24.74 6.04 -9.95
CA GLN A 287 -24.70 7.43 -9.51
C GLN A 287 -25.21 8.38 -10.60
N LYS A 288 -24.81 8.13 -11.87
CA LYS A 288 -25.30 8.91 -13.02
C LYS A 288 -26.81 8.76 -13.24
N GLU A 289 -27.34 7.55 -13.08
CA GLU A 289 -28.79 7.30 -13.13
C GLU A 289 -29.55 8.08 -12.05
N LEU A 290 -29.02 8.12 -10.82
CA LEU A 290 -29.58 8.87 -9.70
C LEU A 290 -29.53 10.39 -9.95
N ALA A 291 -28.42 10.90 -10.47
CA ALA A 291 -28.28 12.32 -10.82
C ALA A 291 -29.24 12.75 -11.92
N LEU A 292 -29.59 11.86 -12.85
CA LEU A 292 -30.53 12.11 -13.94
C LEU A 292 -31.99 11.74 -13.57
N ALA A 293 -32.27 11.40 -12.33
CA ALA A 293 -33.63 11.00 -11.90
C ALA A 293 -34.71 12.06 -12.20
N ASN A 294 -34.34 13.32 -12.21
CA ASN A 294 -35.24 14.46 -12.51
C ASN A 294 -35.35 14.80 -14.01
N ASP A 295 -34.58 14.12 -14.89
CA ASP A 295 -34.66 14.27 -16.34
C ASP A 295 -35.02 12.94 -17.01
N PRO A 296 -36.33 12.67 -17.24
CA PRO A 296 -36.79 11.39 -17.80
C PRO A 296 -36.22 11.11 -19.19
N THR A 297 -35.93 12.13 -19.99
CA THR A 297 -35.44 11.99 -21.37
C THR A 297 -34.00 11.48 -21.37
N LEU A 298 -33.13 12.10 -20.61
CA LEU A 298 -31.74 11.68 -20.47
C LEU A 298 -31.62 10.33 -19.76
N LEU A 299 -32.47 10.08 -18.75
CA LEU A 299 -32.52 8.78 -18.07
C LEU A 299 -32.94 7.65 -19.03
N ALA A 300 -33.96 7.89 -19.89
CA ALA A 300 -34.38 6.93 -20.89
C ALA A 300 -33.28 6.65 -21.92
N ALA A 301 -32.60 7.68 -22.43
CA ALA A 301 -31.45 7.54 -23.32
C ALA A 301 -30.31 6.73 -22.69
N LEU A 302 -30.03 6.99 -21.41
CA LEU A 302 -29.03 6.23 -20.66
C LEU A 302 -29.41 4.77 -20.51
N LYS A 303 -30.67 4.43 -20.27
CA LYS A 303 -31.18 3.06 -20.15
C LYS A 303 -31.25 2.30 -21.48
N GLN A 304 -31.38 3.00 -22.60
CA GLN A 304 -31.32 2.38 -23.95
C GLN A 304 -29.96 1.78 -24.26
N ASN A 305 -28.88 2.26 -23.64
CA ASN A 305 -27.55 1.67 -23.76
C ASN A 305 -27.16 0.98 -22.45
N PRO A 306 -27.52 -0.32 -22.28
CA PRO A 306 -27.30 -1.04 -21.03
C PRO A 306 -25.84 -1.40 -20.79
N LEU A 307 -25.00 -1.46 -21.86
CA LEU A 307 -23.60 -1.82 -21.76
C LEU A 307 -22.76 -0.65 -21.25
N ILE A 308 -21.94 -0.94 -20.26
CA ILE A 308 -20.99 -0.01 -19.66
C ILE A 308 -19.61 -0.33 -20.24
N PRO A 309 -19.06 0.50 -21.14
CA PRO A 309 -17.73 0.25 -21.69
C PRO A 309 -16.67 0.52 -20.63
N ILE A 310 -15.77 -0.44 -20.44
CA ILE A 310 -14.56 -0.23 -19.63
C ILE A 310 -13.53 0.46 -20.53
N THR A 311 -13.11 1.64 -20.12
CA THR A 311 -12.16 2.49 -20.87
C THR A 311 -10.79 2.49 -20.21
N GLU A 312 -9.74 2.79 -21.00
CA GLU A 312 -8.38 2.94 -20.48
C GLU A 312 -8.31 3.98 -19.34
N LYS A 313 -9.04 5.09 -19.48
CA LYS A 313 -9.12 6.12 -18.46
C LYS A 313 -9.63 5.56 -17.14
N GLN A 314 -10.70 4.77 -17.15
CA GLN A 314 -11.24 4.13 -15.95
C GLN A 314 -10.24 3.15 -15.34
N ILE A 315 -9.57 2.33 -16.16
CA ILE A 315 -8.53 1.41 -15.68
C ILE A 315 -7.41 2.17 -14.98
N ARG A 316 -6.92 3.28 -15.56
CA ARG A 316 -5.87 4.12 -14.93
C ARG A 316 -6.34 4.74 -13.62
N THR A 317 -7.56 5.29 -13.61
CA THR A 317 -8.15 5.86 -12.39
C THR A 317 -8.28 4.82 -11.29
N THR A 318 -8.84 3.65 -11.60
CA THR A 318 -8.96 2.56 -10.63
C THR A 318 -7.60 2.07 -10.14
N ALA A 319 -6.60 1.93 -11.03
CA ALA A 319 -5.24 1.54 -10.64
C ALA A 319 -4.64 2.53 -9.65
N MET A 320 -4.86 3.81 -9.88
CA MET A 320 -4.41 4.88 -8.98
C MET A 320 -5.13 4.84 -7.63
N HIS A 321 -6.45 4.62 -7.63
CA HIS A 321 -7.23 4.45 -6.38
C HIS A 321 -6.78 3.25 -5.56
N LEU A 322 -6.50 2.12 -6.20
CA LEU A 322 -6.00 0.91 -5.54
C LEU A 322 -4.66 1.15 -4.84
N MET A 323 -3.81 1.99 -5.42
CA MET A 323 -2.50 2.29 -4.85
C MET A 323 -2.52 3.36 -3.77
N THR A 324 -3.33 4.40 -3.95
CA THR A 324 -3.28 5.58 -3.07
C THR A 324 -4.34 5.54 -1.97
N GLY A 325 -5.33 4.66 -2.08
CA GLY A 325 -6.47 4.60 -1.15
C GLY A 325 -7.39 5.82 -1.19
N ASN A 326 -7.06 6.84 -1.99
CA ASN A 326 -7.78 8.09 -2.13
C ASN A 326 -8.19 8.33 -3.58
N ALA A 327 -9.26 9.11 -3.77
CA ALA A 327 -9.60 9.66 -5.09
C ALA A 327 -8.53 10.68 -5.48
N VAL A 328 -7.48 10.22 -6.16
CA VAL A 328 -6.48 11.10 -6.76
C VAL A 328 -7.01 11.58 -8.11
N HIS A 329 -6.77 12.83 -8.43
CA HIS A 329 -7.15 13.42 -9.72
C HIS A 329 -6.67 12.54 -10.90
N GLU A 330 -7.55 12.28 -11.84
CA GLU A 330 -7.35 11.34 -12.97
C GLU A 330 -6.17 11.69 -13.89
N SER A 331 -5.71 12.91 -13.84
CA SER A 331 -4.50 13.48 -14.45
C SER A 331 -4.19 14.77 -13.71
N LEU A 332 -2.94 15.25 -13.82
CA LEU A 332 -2.58 16.56 -13.29
C LEU A 332 -3.53 17.62 -13.89
N ASP A 333 -4.40 18.16 -13.07
CA ASP A 333 -5.20 19.32 -13.47
C ASP A 333 -4.31 20.56 -13.48
N VAL A 334 -3.78 20.84 -14.67
CA VAL A 334 -2.85 21.95 -14.88
C VAL A 334 -3.49 23.29 -14.55
N ASP A 335 -4.81 23.45 -14.79
CA ASP A 335 -5.51 24.70 -14.54
C ASP A 335 -5.80 24.87 -13.05
N SER A 336 -6.17 23.80 -12.35
CA SER A 336 -6.26 23.76 -10.88
C SER A 336 -4.91 24.09 -10.24
N LEU A 337 -3.83 23.43 -10.67
CA LEU A 337 -2.49 23.69 -10.15
C LEU A 337 -2.06 25.14 -10.35
N ARG A 338 -2.31 25.72 -11.54
CA ARG A 338 -2.03 27.14 -11.81
C ARG A 338 -2.85 28.06 -10.92
N ALA A 339 -4.14 27.79 -10.74
CA ALA A 339 -5.00 28.57 -9.87
C ALA A 339 -4.51 28.55 -8.40
N ARG A 340 -4.03 27.40 -7.93
CA ARG A 340 -3.44 27.28 -6.60
C ARG A 340 -2.09 27.99 -6.49
N PHE A 341 -1.27 27.91 -7.53
CA PHE A 341 0.02 28.63 -7.60
C PHE A 341 -0.14 30.16 -7.63
N ALA A 342 -1.26 30.70 -8.06
CA ALA A 342 -1.55 32.13 -8.03
C ALA A 342 -1.43 32.76 -6.61
N ARG A 343 -1.44 31.91 -5.57
CA ARG A 343 -1.19 32.35 -4.17
C ARG A 343 0.28 32.65 -3.91
N ILE A 344 1.19 32.14 -4.73
CA ILE A 344 2.64 32.32 -4.60
C ILE A 344 3.02 33.51 -5.50
N LYS A 345 3.34 34.63 -4.89
CA LYS A 345 3.62 35.86 -5.62
C LYS A 345 5.11 35.99 -5.96
N GLY A 346 5.41 36.59 -7.11
CA GLY A 346 6.77 36.93 -7.52
C GLY A 346 7.65 35.75 -7.96
N GLN A 347 7.03 34.58 -8.31
CA GLN A 347 7.73 33.38 -8.75
C GLN A 347 7.14 32.81 -10.05
N ASP A 348 6.48 33.60 -10.86
CA ASP A 348 5.63 33.16 -11.96
C ASP A 348 6.38 32.32 -13.01
N ASP A 349 7.61 32.70 -13.35
CA ASP A 349 8.47 32.00 -14.31
C ASP A 349 8.90 30.62 -13.81
N ILE A 350 9.23 30.53 -12.51
CA ILE A 350 9.63 29.28 -11.84
C ILE A 350 8.43 28.34 -11.77
N LEU A 351 7.27 28.87 -11.37
CA LEU A 351 6.03 28.10 -11.27
C LEU A 351 5.57 27.57 -12.64
N ALA A 352 5.68 28.40 -13.69
CA ALA A 352 5.41 27.95 -15.06
C ALA A 352 6.34 26.80 -15.49
N THR A 353 7.63 26.89 -15.12
CA THR A 353 8.64 25.85 -15.42
C THR A 353 8.32 24.55 -14.67
N ILE A 354 7.90 24.65 -13.40
CA ILE A 354 7.46 23.48 -12.60
C ILE A 354 6.25 22.82 -13.24
N VAL A 355 5.21 23.58 -13.59
CA VAL A 355 3.99 23.10 -14.24
C VAL A 355 4.31 22.36 -15.53
N ASP A 356 5.15 22.94 -16.40
CA ASP A 356 5.54 22.32 -17.66
C ASP A 356 6.28 21.00 -17.43
N ARG A 357 7.16 20.95 -16.43
CA ARG A 357 7.88 19.72 -16.09
C ARG A 357 6.96 18.65 -15.52
N LEU A 358 6.04 19.01 -14.63
CA LEU A 358 5.05 18.08 -14.08
C LEU A 358 4.12 17.55 -15.16
N LYS A 359 3.64 18.39 -16.09
CA LYS A 359 2.82 18.00 -17.23
C LYS A 359 3.53 16.98 -18.14
N ARG A 360 4.80 17.21 -18.48
CA ARG A 360 5.61 16.26 -19.26
C ARG A 360 5.78 14.93 -18.53
N ASN A 361 5.86 14.99 -17.23
CA ASN A 361 5.96 13.84 -16.38
C ASN A 361 4.66 13.00 -16.33
N ASP A 362 3.51 13.66 -16.30
CA ASP A 362 2.19 13.04 -16.27
C ASP A 362 1.84 12.34 -17.61
N SER A 363 2.46 12.76 -18.72
CA SER A 363 2.22 12.17 -20.04
C SER A 363 2.64 10.70 -20.17
N ASN A 364 3.38 10.16 -19.21
CA ASN A 364 3.81 8.73 -19.12
C ASN A 364 4.39 8.13 -20.42
N LEU A 365 4.92 8.97 -21.33
CA LEU A 365 5.52 8.52 -22.59
C LEU A 365 6.72 7.58 -22.37
N PHE A 366 7.38 7.70 -21.21
CA PHE A 366 8.50 6.84 -20.83
C PHE A 366 8.34 6.39 -19.38
N PRO A 367 8.30 5.07 -19.08
CA PRO A 367 8.28 4.56 -17.72
C PRO A 367 9.55 5.01 -16.99
N ARG A 368 9.39 5.65 -15.83
CA ARG A 368 10.51 6.13 -15.04
C ARG A 368 11.09 5.00 -14.18
N LYS A 369 12.43 4.93 -14.19
CA LYS A 369 13.20 4.11 -13.25
C LYS A 369 13.75 4.92 -12.09
N ARG A 370 13.57 6.25 -12.11
CA ARG A 370 14.13 7.21 -11.15
C ARG A 370 13.08 8.23 -10.74
N PRO A 371 13.12 8.73 -9.50
CA PRO A 371 12.22 9.78 -9.05
C PRO A 371 12.41 11.08 -9.85
N LEU A 372 11.39 11.92 -9.86
CA LEU A 372 11.51 13.29 -10.32
C LEU A 372 12.08 14.13 -9.17
N THR A 373 13.25 14.72 -9.37
CA THR A 373 13.99 15.41 -8.31
C THR A 373 14.12 16.90 -8.61
N PHE A 374 13.73 17.74 -7.65
CA PHE A 374 13.90 19.19 -7.71
C PHE A 374 14.79 19.68 -6.57
N LEU A 375 15.67 20.65 -6.84
CA LEU A 375 16.33 21.44 -5.83
C LEU A 375 15.82 22.88 -5.90
N PHE A 376 15.13 23.33 -4.86
CA PHE A 376 14.64 24.70 -4.72
C PHE A 376 15.63 25.51 -3.89
N ALA A 377 16.39 26.36 -4.54
CA ALA A 377 17.37 27.24 -3.93
C ALA A 377 16.80 28.66 -3.77
N GLY A 378 17.14 29.37 -2.70
CA GLY A 378 16.72 30.75 -2.51
C GLY A 378 16.60 31.15 -1.04
N ALA A 379 16.31 32.40 -0.77
CA ALA A 379 16.17 32.95 0.58
C ALA A 379 15.08 32.23 1.38
N SER A 380 15.12 32.37 2.70
CA SER A 380 14.04 31.87 3.56
C SER A 380 12.77 32.66 3.31
N GLY A 381 11.61 31.98 3.36
CA GLY A 381 10.30 32.65 3.25
C GLY A 381 9.87 33.08 1.85
N VAL A 382 10.56 32.66 0.76
CA VAL A 382 10.18 32.98 -0.62
C VAL A 382 9.14 32.02 -1.23
N GLY A 383 8.64 31.05 -0.46
CA GLY A 383 7.56 30.15 -0.89
C GLY A 383 7.97 28.73 -1.26
N LYS A 384 9.24 28.32 -1.15
CA LYS A 384 9.74 26.97 -1.52
C LYS A 384 8.93 25.83 -0.91
N THR A 385 8.75 25.84 0.41
CA THR A 385 7.99 24.81 1.15
C THR A 385 6.49 24.84 0.81
N GLU A 386 5.93 26.03 0.55
CA GLU A 386 4.51 26.18 0.20
C GLU A 386 4.22 25.65 -1.21
N VAL A 387 5.12 25.89 -2.18
CA VAL A 387 5.06 25.29 -3.51
C VAL A 387 5.05 23.76 -3.42
N THR A 388 5.92 23.20 -2.56
CA THR A 388 5.97 21.74 -2.35
C THR A 388 4.65 21.19 -1.81
N LYS A 389 4.02 21.87 -0.86
CA LYS A 389 2.73 21.46 -0.31
C LYS A 389 1.63 21.49 -1.37
N ILE A 390 1.57 22.57 -2.18
CA ILE A 390 0.59 22.68 -3.26
C ILE A 390 0.77 21.54 -4.27
N ILE A 391 2.01 21.21 -4.65
CA ILE A 391 2.30 20.09 -5.55
C ILE A 391 1.81 18.77 -4.94
N ALA A 392 2.11 18.53 -3.66
CA ALA A 392 1.72 17.31 -2.98
C ALA A 392 0.19 17.16 -2.92
N GLU A 393 -0.51 18.19 -2.48
CA GLU A 393 -1.97 18.16 -2.36
C GLU A 393 -2.65 18.01 -3.72
N GLU A 394 -2.11 18.62 -4.79
CA GLU A 394 -2.67 18.53 -6.13
C GLU A 394 -2.41 17.16 -6.76
N MET A 395 -1.22 16.59 -6.57
CA MET A 395 -0.85 15.33 -7.21
C MET A 395 -1.29 14.10 -6.44
N THR A 396 -1.36 14.19 -5.12
CA THR A 396 -1.56 13.01 -4.26
C THR A 396 -2.75 13.13 -3.31
N GLY A 397 -3.36 14.31 -3.21
CA GLY A 397 -4.43 14.61 -2.24
C GLY A 397 -3.97 14.59 -0.77
N VAL A 398 -2.69 14.32 -0.51
CA VAL A 398 -2.12 14.24 0.85
C VAL A 398 -0.95 15.20 1.03
N LYS A 399 -0.60 15.48 2.27
CA LYS A 399 0.58 16.31 2.59
C LYS A 399 1.86 15.58 2.21
N PRO A 400 2.96 16.31 1.86
CA PRO A 400 4.23 15.67 1.55
C PRO A 400 4.84 14.99 2.78
N ILE A 401 5.58 13.90 2.55
CA ILE A 401 6.48 13.33 3.56
C ILE A 401 7.59 14.34 3.79
N THR A 402 7.64 14.95 4.96
CA THR A 402 8.60 16.04 5.24
C THR A 402 9.66 15.57 6.20
N LEU A 403 10.94 15.67 5.77
CA LEU A 403 12.11 15.48 6.60
C LEU A 403 12.82 16.82 6.77
N ASN A 404 12.93 17.29 8.02
CA ASN A 404 13.77 18.43 8.36
C ASN A 404 15.22 17.98 8.43
N MET A 405 16.01 18.30 7.44
CA MET A 405 17.37 17.81 7.30
C MET A 405 18.33 18.36 8.37
N ALA A 406 17.95 19.42 9.08
CA ALA A 406 18.69 19.88 10.25
C ALA A 406 18.75 18.83 11.38
N GLU A 407 17.80 17.90 11.44
CA GLU A 407 17.81 16.80 12.41
C GLU A 407 18.75 15.65 12.01
N TYR A 408 19.23 15.66 10.77
CA TYR A 408 20.07 14.63 10.16
C TYR A 408 21.52 15.10 9.97
N HIS A 409 22.02 15.90 10.90
CA HIS A 409 23.34 16.55 10.85
C HIS A 409 24.51 15.65 11.29
N SER A 410 24.27 14.43 11.70
CA SER A 410 25.31 13.48 12.13
C SER A 410 25.26 12.19 11.31
N PRO A 411 26.40 11.48 11.12
CA PRO A 411 26.40 10.20 10.39
C PRO A 411 25.47 9.15 10.97
N ALA A 412 25.29 9.11 12.30
CA ALA A 412 24.40 8.18 12.98
C ALA A 412 22.92 8.41 12.66
N SER A 413 22.54 9.60 12.22
CA SER A 413 21.15 9.94 11.89
C SER A 413 20.65 9.20 10.64
N ILE A 414 21.51 8.61 9.84
CA ILE A 414 21.13 7.74 8.71
C ILE A 414 20.25 6.58 9.18
N ASN A 415 20.47 6.08 10.41
CA ASN A 415 19.70 4.99 10.99
C ASN A 415 18.21 5.35 11.23
N ARG A 416 17.88 6.65 11.28
CA ARG A 416 16.48 7.09 11.36
C ARG A 416 15.76 6.94 10.01
N ILE A 417 16.50 6.83 8.93
CA ILE A 417 15.96 6.67 7.57
C ILE A 417 15.91 5.19 7.18
N ILE A 418 16.99 4.45 7.40
CA ILE A 418 17.11 3.06 6.94
C ILE A 418 16.87 2.01 8.05
N GLY A 419 16.71 2.45 9.31
CA GLY A 419 16.62 1.58 10.47
C GLY A 419 17.97 1.27 11.11
N ALA A 420 17.98 0.85 12.36
CA ALA A 420 19.18 0.45 13.07
C ALA A 420 19.68 -0.93 12.59
N PRO A 421 21.00 -1.13 12.41
CA PRO A 421 21.57 -2.45 12.12
C PRO A 421 21.31 -3.46 13.23
N ALA A 422 21.28 -4.75 12.89
CA ALA A 422 21.12 -5.82 13.87
C ALA A 422 22.18 -5.74 14.99
N GLY A 423 21.73 -5.86 16.24
CA GLY A 423 22.59 -5.78 17.43
C GLY A 423 22.76 -4.38 18.04
N TYR A 424 22.20 -3.34 17.43
CA TYR A 424 22.17 -2.00 18.03
C TYR A 424 20.85 -1.77 18.80
N VAL A 425 20.89 -0.87 19.80
CA VAL A 425 19.70 -0.48 20.56
C VAL A 425 18.65 0.09 19.58
N GLY A 426 17.46 -0.53 19.58
CA GLY A 426 16.37 -0.16 18.66
C GLY A 426 16.27 -1.02 17.38
N SER A 427 17.17 -2.00 17.15
CA SER A 427 17.09 -2.91 15.99
C SER A 427 15.80 -3.75 15.97
N ASP A 428 15.27 -4.07 17.16
CA ASP A 428 14.04 -4.87 17.32
C ASP A 428 12.77 -4.00 17.42
N SER A 429 12.92 -2.67 17.40
CA SER A 429 11.77 -1.78 17.39
C SER A 429 11.04 -1.88 16.07
N HIS A 430 9.72 -2.10 16.11
CA HIS A 430 8.81 -1.99 14.97
C HIS A 430 8.44 -0.51 14.68
N ALA A 431 9.35 0.43 14.97
CA ALA A 431 9.11 1.83 14.66
C ALA A 431 9.02 2.01 13.14
N GLU A 432 7.95 2.64 12.69
CA GLU A 432 7.77 2.99 11.28
C GLU A 432 8.89 3.93 10.82
N LEU A 433 9.49 3.60 9.69
CA LEU A 433 10.48 4.45 9.04
C LEU A 433 9.78 5.52 8.19
N PRO A 434 10.42 6.67 7.96
CA PRO A 434 9.79 7.78 7.24
C PRO A 434 9.24 7.43 5.86
N PHE A 435 9.80 6.40 5.22
CA PHE A 435 9.44 5.99 3.86
C PHE A 435 8.68 4.66 3.77
N ASP A 436 8.25 4.09 4.90
CA ASP A 436 7.46 2.86 4.90
C ASP A 436 6.12 3.04 4.15
N THR A 437 5.57 4.25 4.17
CA THR A 437 4.35 4.59 3.43
C THR A 437 4.51 4.52 1.91
N LEU A 438 5.75 4.55 1.36
CA LEU A 438 5.98 4.37 -0.07
C LEU A 438 5.67 2.96 -0.57
N GLU A 439 5.65 1.96 0.31
CA GLU A 439 5.24 0.60 -0.06
C GLU A 439 3.75 0.53 -0.39
N SER A 440 2.94 1.26 0.35
CA SER A 440 1.49 1.32 0.13
C SER A 440 1.09 2.39 -0.89
N ASN A 441 1.85 3.49 -0.99
CA ASN A 441 1.62 4.58 -1.93
C ASN A 441 2.94 5.12 -2.48
N PRO A 442 3.45 4.60 -3.59
CA PRO A 442 4.71 5.03 -4.19
C PRO A 442 4.62 6.40 -4.90
N TYR A 443 3.43 6.90 -5.19
CA TYR A 443 3.23 8.22 -5.80
C TYR A 443 3.14 9.31 -4.73
N GLN A 444 4.20 9.51 -3.96
CA GLN A 444 4.24 10.54 -2.93
C GLN A 444 5.19 11.67 -3.28
N VAL A 445 4.93 12.84 -2.71
CA VAL A 445 5.86 13.96 -2.73
C VAL A 445 6.65 13.95 -1.42
N ILE A 446 7.96 13.98 -1.54
CA ILE A 446 8.89 13.98 -0.42
C ILE A 446 9.58 15.33 -0.37
N LEU A 447 9.53 15.99 0.78
CA LEU A 447 10.22 17.25 1.05
C LEU A 447 11.43 17.00 1.94
N LEU A 448 12.61 17.28 1.41
CA LEU A 448 13.87 17.33 2.15
C LEU A 448 14.16 18.81 2.47
N ASP A 449 13.70 19.29 3.63
CA ASP A 449 13.79 20.70 3.99
C ASP A 449 15.18 21.03 4.59
N GLU A 450 15.80 22.12 4.12
CA GLU A 450 17.15 22.56 4.50
C GLU A 450 18.24 21.50 4.24
N PHE A 451 18.25 20.93 3.02
CA PHE A 451 19.08 19.78 2.64
C PHE A 451 20.60 20.01 2.82
N GLU A 452 21.06 21.27 2.77
CA GLU A 452 22.45 21.65 3.05
C GLU A 452 22.89 21.36 4.48
N LYS A 453 21.95 21.18 5.43
CA LYS A 453 22.26 20.90 6.83
C LYS A 453 22.44 19.41 7.12
N ALA A 454 22.06 18.54 6.19
CA ALA A 454 22.24 17.11 6.34
C ALA A 454 23.71 16.72 6.31
N ASP A 455 24.08 15.71 7.12
CA ASP A 455 25.40 15.10 7.02
C ASP A 455 25.64 14.52 5.61
N ARG A 456 26.90 14.53 5.17
CA ARG A 456 27.26 14.03 3.84
C ARG A 456 26.91 12.57 3.61
N SER A 457 26.89 11.74 4.65
CA SER A 457 26.45 10.34 4.54
C SER A 457 24.97 10.23 4.19
N VAL A 458 24.14 11.11 4.76
CA VAL A 458 22.71 11.21 4.46
C VAL A 458 22.49 11.76 3.04
N GLN A 459 23.23 12.79 2.65
CA GLN A 459 23.17 13.30 1.27
C GLN A 459 23.53 12.21 0.23
N ARG A 460 24.53 11.38 0.51
CA ARG A 460 24.92 10.24 -0.35
C ARG A 460 23.89 9.13 -0.38
N LEU A 461 23.17 8.89 0.72
CA LEU A 461 22.05 7.95 0.72
C LEU A 461 20.98 8.37 -0.29
N PHE A 462 20.61 9.65 -0.30
CA PHE A 462 19.65 10.18 -1.27
C PHE A 462 20.20 10.20 -2.70
N MET A 463 21.50 10.31 -2.89
CA MET A 463 22.11 10.19 -4.22
C MET A 463 21.80 8.81 -4.85
N ASN A 464 21.84 7.72 -4.06
CA ASN A 464 21.45 6.40 -4.54
C ASN A 464 19.95 6.37 -4.92
N ALA A 465 19.08 6.98 -4.11
CA ALA A 465 17.65 7.09 -4.45
C ALA A 465 17.43 7.85 -5.77
N PHE A 466 18.20 8.90 -6.03
CA PHE A 466 18.08 9.70 -7.25
C PHE A 466 18.57 8.94 -8.49
N ASP A 467 19.56 8.06 -8.35
CA ASP A 467 20.17 7.30 -9.44
C ASP A 467 19.48 5.98 -9.73
N GLU A 468 19.31 5.18 -8.68
CA GLU A 468 18.79 3.82 -8.79
C GLU A 468 17.27 3.75 -8.53
N GLY A 469 16.69 4.84 -8.01
CA GLY A 469 15.27 4.90 -7.66
C GLY A 469 14.92 4.08 -6.41
N ASN A 470 15.92 3.65 -5.62
CA ASN A 470 15.67 2.84 -4.44
C ASN A 470 16.66 3.09 -3.31
N ILE A 471 16.26 2.73 -2.08
CA ILE A 471 17.11 2.70 -0.89
C ILE A 471 16.92 1.35 -0.20
N LYS A 472 18.05 0.71 0.19
CA LYS A 472 18.03 -0.52 1.00
C LYS A 472 18.04 -0.17 2.48
N THR A 473 17.07 -0.72 3.22
CA THR A 473 17.03 -0.59 4.68
C THR A 473 18.07 -1.50 5.34
N SER A 474 18.39 -1.25 6.61
CA SER A 474 19.31 -2.08 7.40
C SER A 474 18.85 -3.53 7.57
N LYS A 475 17.53 -3.79 7.42
CA LYS A 475 16.93 -5.13 7.43
C LYS A 475 16.93 -5.79 6.04
N GLY A 476 17.58 -5.21 5.03
CA GLY A 476 17.68 -5.74 3.66
C GLY A 476 16.45 -5.50 2.78
N ARG A 477 15.43 -4.80 3.27
CA ARG A 477 14.25 -4.41 2.50
C ARG A 477 14.61 -3.27 1.54
N THR A 478 14.08 -3.30 0.32
CA THR A 478 14.28 -2.25 -0.67
C THR A 478 13.05 -1.36 -0.74
N VAL A 479 13.22 -0.06 -0.52
CA VAL A 479 12.16 0.96 -0.67
C VAL A 479 12.30 1.59 -2.06
N ASP A 480 11.22 1.58 -2.85
CA ASP A 480 11.17 2.10 -4.22
C ASP A 480 10.73 3.56 -4.23
N PHE A 481 11.57 4.44 -4.78
CA PHE A 481 11.33 5.87 -4.97
C PHE A 481 11.04 6.23 -6.43
N SER A 482 11.08 5.28 -7.36
CA SER A 482 11.03 5.55 -8.81
C SER A 482 9.82 6.37 -9.25
N LYS A 483 8.71 6.24 -8.53
CA LYS A 483 7.44 6.93 -8.80
C LYS A 483 7.25 8.21 -7.97
N ALA A 484 8.07 8.42 -6.95
CA ALA A 484 8.00 9.59 -6.07
C ALA A 484 8.49 10.87 -6.76
N ILE A 485 8.09 12.02 -6.20
CA ILE A 485 8.67 13.33 -6.50
C ILE A 485 9.44 13.77 -5.27
N ILE A 486 10.73 14.00 -5.41
CA ILE A 486 11.58 14.44 -4.31
C ILE A 486 11.94 15.92 -4.53
N ILE A 487 11.59 16.75 -3.57
CA ILE A 487 11.86 18.18 -3.59
C ILE A 487 12.76 18.49 -2.40
N ALA A 488 14.00 18.88 -2.69
CA ALA A 488 14.93 19.39 -1.69
C ALA A 488 14.89 20.92 -1.66
N THR A 489 14.90 21.54 -0.48
CA THR A 489 15.04 22.99 -0.33
C THR A 489 16.41 23.33 0.22
N THR A 490 16.94 24.48 -0.18
CA THR A 490 18.20 25.00 0.37
C THR A 490 18.18 26.52 0.47
N ASN A 491 18.85 27.05 1.50
CA ASN A 491 19.12 28.49 1.68
C ASN A 491 20.57 28.85 1.33
N ALA A 492 21.34 27.88 0.88
CA ALA A 492 22.80 28.00 0.67
C ALA A 492 23.22 29.09 -0.37
N SER A 493 22.35 29.44 -1.31
CA SER A 493 22.62 30.46 -2.32
C SER A 493 22.77 31.90 -1.78
N HIS A 494 22.35 32.15 -0.52
CA HIS A 494 22.36 33.49 0.10
C HIS A 494 23.46 33.71 1.14
N THR A 495 24.22 32.69 1.51
CA THR A 495 25.24 32.78 2.57
C THR A 495 26.59 33.29 2.09
N THR A 496 26.86 33.30 0.79
CA THR A 496 28.04 33.93 0.19
C THR A 496 27.66 35.31 -0.29
N GLY A 497 28.20 36.35 0.38
CA GLY A 497 27.92 37.77 0.13
C GLY A 497 28.33 38.32 -1.26
N ALA A 498 28.07 37.61 -2.31
CA ALA A 498 28.24 38.04 -3.69
C ALA A 498 26.90 38.65 -4.16
N THR A 499 26.77 39.96 -3.93
CA THR A 499 25.80 40.81 -4.61
C THR A 499 26.11 40.85 -6.11
N HIS A 500 25.67 39.87 -6.85
CA HIS A 500 25.47 40.01 -8.28
C HIS A 500 23.97 39.97 -8.54
N ALA A 501 23.40 41.16 -8.74
CA ALA A 501 22.10 41.36 -9.30
C ALA A 501 21.99 40.57 -10.61
N LEU A 502 21.31 39.44 -10.61
CA LEU A 502 20.90 38.73 -11.82
C LEU A 502 19.69 39.46 -12.40
N GLY A 503 19.99 40.58 -13.11
CA GLY A 503 19.02 41.27 -13.95
C GLY A 503 18.54 40.34 -15.07
N PHE A 504 17.29 40.52 -15.47
CA PHE A 504 16.66 39.91 -16.62
C PHE A 504 17.54 39.94 -17.87
N VAL A 505 17.89 38.78 -18.43
CA VAL A 505 18.44 38.70 -19.77
C VAL A 505 17.69 37.66 -20.56
N SER A 506 16.94 38.15 -21.54
CA SER A 506 16.19 37.39 -22.51
C SER A 506 17.08 36.88 -23.64
N ASP A 507 17.85 35.80 -23.40
CA ASP A 507 18.47 35.04 -24.47
C ASP A 507 18.95 33.68 -23.98
N ASN A 508 18.82 32.64 -24.77
CA ASN A 508 19.14 31.25 -24.43
C ASN A 508 20.60 31.01 -23.98
N ALA A 509 21.53 31.81 -24.43
CA ALA A 509 22.93 31.77 -24.01
C ALA A 509 23.15 32.22 -22.55
N ASN A 510 22.33 33.15 -22.06
CA ASN A 510 22.42 33.69 -20.71
C ASN A 510 21.75 32.81 -19.64
N LYS A 511 20.75 32.03 -20.01
CA LYS A 511 20.15 31.01 -19.10
C LYS A 511 21.18 29.93 -18.74
N ALA A 512 22.01 29.51 -19.68
CA ALA A 512 23.07 28.52 -19.43
C ALA A 512 24.15 29.08 -18.48
N ASN A 513 24.50 30.37 -18.59
CA ASN A 513 25.46 31.03 -17.71
C ASN A 513 24.93 31.28 -16.30
N ALA A 514 23.65 31.65 -16.16
CA ALA A 514 22.98 31.79 -14.86
C ALA A 514 22.88 30.44 -14.12
N HIS A 515 22.55 29.36 -14.84
CA HIS A 515 22.52 28.02 -14.27
C HIS A 515 23.92 27.57 -13.78
N ARG A 516 24.99 27.85 -14.55
CA ARG A 516 26.38 27.55 -14.14
C ARG A 516 26.77 28.30 -12.87
N SER A 517 26.47 29.60 -12.78
CA SER A 517 26.81 30.40 -11.59
C SER A 517 26.06 29.91 -10.33
N THR A 518 24.82 29.41 -10.45
CA THR A 518 24.07 28.84 -9.34
C THR A 518 24.68 27.50 -8.89
N VAL A 519 25.02 26.62 -9.84
CA VAL A 519 25.64 25.33 -9.54
C VAL A 519 27.02 25.55 -8.88
N ASP A 520 27.84 26.51 -9.36
CA ASP A 520 29.13 26.83 -8.77
C ASP A 520 28.99 27.35 -7.32
N THR A 521 27.95 28.13 -7.03
CA THR A 521 27.68 28.61 -5.68
C THR A 521 27.25 27.46 -4.76
N LEU A 522 26.39 26.55 -5.24
CA LEU A 522 25.89 25.38 -4.50
C LEU A 522 26.96 24.31 -4.29
N ALA A 523 28.02 24.26 -5.13
CA ALA A 523 29.13 23.32 -5.02
C ALA A 523 29.94 23.49 -3.72
N ASN A 524 29.81 24.62 -3.01
CA ASN A 524 30.38 24.79 -1.68
C ASN A 524 29.66 23.99 -0.58
N TRP A 525 28.41 23.60 -0.84
CA TRP A 525 27.52 22.95 0.14
C TRP A 525 27.19 21.50 -0.21
N PHE A 526 27.16 21.21 -1.50
CA PHE A 526 26.81 19.91 -2.04
C PHE A 526 27.93 19.37 -2.94
N ASP A 527 28.11 18.05 -2.93
CA ASP A 527 28.98 17.41 -3.90
C ASP A 527 28.46 17.67 -5.33
N THR A 528 29.32 18.03 -6.26
CA THR A 528 28.95 18.33 -7.66
C THR A 528 28.21 17.14 -8.30
N GLU A 529 28.58 15.91 -7.89
CA GLU A 529 27.91 14.69 -8.33
C GLU A 529 26.42 14.66 -7.91
N LEU A 530 26.12 15.04 -6.66
CA LEU A 530 24.76 15.14 -6.17
C LEU A 530 23.95 16.20 -6.93
N LEU A 531 24.52 17.36 -7.21
CA LEU A 531 23.86 18.42 -7.97
C LEU A 531 23.46 17.95 -9.38
N ASN A 532 24.31 17.16 -10.03
CA ASN A 532 24.02 16.57 -11.34
C ASN A 532 22.92 15.52 -11.36
N ARG A 533 22.48 15.03 -10.18
CA ARG A 533 21.39 14.05 -10.06
C ARG A 533 20.01 14.70 -9.94
N PHE A 534 19.96 15.99 -9.63
CA PHE A 534 18.68 16.70 -9.66
C PHE A 534 18.19 16.87 -11.09
N THR A 535 16.91 16.54 -11.31
CA THR A 535 16.27 16.75 -12.61
C THR A 535 16.22 18.24 -12.96
N MET A 536 16.00 19.09 -11.95
CA MET A 536 15.96 20.54 -12.09
C MET A 536 16.46 21.22 -10.82
N ILE A 537 17.25 22.27 -11.00
CA ILE A 537 17.65 23.21 -9.93
C ILE A 537 16.98 24.55 -10.25
N LEU A 538 16.14 25.02 -9.34
CA LEU A 538 15.34 26.22 -9.50
C LEU A 538 15.68 27.24 -8.41
N THR A 539 16.05 28.45 -8.83
CA THR A 539 16.44 29.54 -7.91
C THR A 539 15.27 30.48 -7.72
N PHE A 540 14.64 30.46 -6.55
CA PHE A 540 13.55 31.33 -6.15
C PHE A 540 14.04 32.75 -5.97
N HIS A 541 13.28 33.72 -6.51
CA HIS A 541 13.59 35.13 -6.44
C HIS A 541 13.37 35.70 -5.03
N GLU A 542 14.18 36.70 -4.67
CA GLU A 542 13.89 37.51 -3.50
C GLU A 542 12.60 38.30 -3.72
N LEU A 543 11.83 38.49 -2.67
CA LEU A 543 10.59 39.24 -2.74
C LEU A 543 10.88 40.74 -2.77
N SER A 544 10.37 41.45 -3.78
CA SER A 544 10.37 42.89 -3.78
C SER A 544 9.38 43.44 -2.72
N ARG A 545 9.55 44.74 -2.37
CA ARG A 545 8.62 45.40 -1.43
C ARG A 545 7.19 45.36 -1.93
N ASP A 546 6.96 45.51 -3.22
CA ASP A 546 5.61 45.49 -3.81
C ASP A 546 5.00 44.11 -3.74
N VAL A 547 5.77 43.06 -4.07
CA VAL A 547 5.32 41.66 -3.92
C VAL A 547 5.03 41.33 -2.45
N TYR A 548 5.86 41.80 -1.52
CA TYR A 548 5.60 41.61 -0.10
C TYR A 548 4.31 42.30 0.36
N ARG A 549 4.05 43.52 -0.15
CA ARG A 549 2.79 44.25 0.09
C ARG A 549 1.56 43.46 -0.34
N ASP A 550 1.61 42.89 -1.54
CA ASP A 550 0.54 42.04 -2.05
C ASP A 550 0.34 40.78 -1.17
N ILE A 551 1.42 40.18 -0.68
CA ILE A 551 1.37 39.01 0.22
C ILE A 551 0.71 39.39 1.56
N VAL A 552 1.05 40.53 2.15
CA VAL A 552 0.43 41.03 3.40
C VAL A 552 -1.08 41.23 3.20
N ALA A 553 -1.47 41.85 2.09
CA ALA A 553 -2.88 42.05 1.74
C ALA A 553 -3.64 40.71 1.60
N ASP A 554 -3.06 39.75 0.87
CA ASP A 554 -3.66 38.42 0.68
C ASP A 554 -3.75 37.61 1.99
N ILE A 555 -2.75 37.70 2.88
CA ILE A 555 -2.80 37.06 4.19
C ILE A 555 -3.92 37.66 5.05
N TYR A 556 -3.98 38.99 5.11
CA TYR A 556 -5.04 39.69 5.86
C TYR A 556 -6.44 39.29 5.39
N LYS A 557 -6.68 39.33 4.09
CA LYS A 557 -7.97 38.96 3.50
C LYS A 557 -8.40 37.55 3.85
N ARG A 558 -7.47 36.59 3.85
CA ARG A 558 -7.75 35.20 4.24
C ARG A 558 -8.03 35.05 5.72
N GLU A 559 -7.20 35.66 6.58
CA GLU A 559 -7.35 35.53 8.02
C GLU A 559 -8.65 36.22 8.51
N ILE A 560 -8.97 37.41 8.00
CA ILE A 560 -10.20 38.08 8.41
C ILE A 560 -11.44 37.32 7.92
N ALA A 561 -11.43 36.73 6.74
CA ALA A 561 -12.52 35.90 6.24
C ALA A 561 -12.71 34.64 7.15
N ARG A 562 -11.62 34.00 7.57
CA ARG A 562 -11.66 32.89 8.51
C ARG A 562 -12.23 33.28 9.85
N ILE A 563 -11.74 34.38 10.43
CA ILE A 563 -12.17 34.87 11.73
C ILE A 563 -13.66 35.27 11.71
N LYS A 564 -14.12 35.96 10.66
CA LYS A 564 -15.54 36.33 10.52
C LYS A 564 -16.46 35.11 10.36
N HIS A 565 -15.97 34.06 9.76
CA HIS A 565 -16.70 32.78 9.67
C HIS A 565 -16.84 32.09 11.04
N GLU A 566 -15.76 32.12 11.84
CA GLU A 566 -15.73 31.51 13.18
C GLU A 566 -16.43 32.43 14.23
N TYR A 567 -16.21 33.73 14.14
CA TYR A 567 -16.67 34.73 15.11
C TYR A 567 -17.50 35.83 14.44
N ARG A 568 -18.82 35.68 14.39
CA ARG A 568 -19.75 36.60 13.73
C ARG A 568 -19.78 38.03 14.31
N SER A 569 -19.16 38.25 15.48
CA SER A 569 -19.14 39.55 16.18
C SER A 569 -18.02 40.50 15.72
N VAL A 570 -17.04 40.01 14.95
CA VAL A 570 -15.88 40.79 14.54
C VAL A 570 -16.26 41.79 13.44
N LYS A 571 -16.06 43.08 13.70
CA LYS A 571 -16.40 44.21 12.82
C LYS A 571 -15.13 44.84 12.23
N MET A 572 -14.35 44.07 11.52
CA MET A 572 -13.18 44.59 10.79
C MET A 572 -13.49 44.69 9.30
N ALA A 573 -12.80 45.59 8.59
CA ALA A 573 -12.87 45.68 7.14
C ALA A 573 -12.36 44.40 6.47
N ASP A 574 -12.90 44.03 5.29
CA ASP A 574 -12.46 42.86 4.56
C ASP A 574 -11.07 43.04 3.91
N GLU A 575 -10.69 44.30 3.71
CA GLU A 575 -9.39 44.68 3.14
C GLU A 575 -8.77 45.80 3.98
N LEU A 576 -7.43 45.81 4.06
CA LEU A 576 -6.69 46.90 4.68
C LEU A 576 -6.71 48.12 3.78
N ASN A 577 -6.78 49.32 4.38
CA ASN A 577 -6.54 50.53 3.62
C ASN A 577 -5.04 50.67 3.28
N ASP A 578 -4.72 51.39 2.20
CA ASP A 578 -3.35 51.52 1.69
C ASP A 578 -2.36 52.05 2.73
N ALA A 579 -2.78 53.05 3.54
CA ALA A 579 -1.92 53.65 4.56
C ALA A 579 -1.52 52.61 5.66
N THR A 580 -2.48 51.83 6.14
CA THR A 580 -2.23 50.77 7.13
C THR A 580 -1.38 49.65 6.55
N LEU A 581 -1.68 49.27 5.31
CA LEU A 581 -0.93 48.24 4.59
C LEU A 581 0.55 48.66 4.41
N ASP A 582 0.79 49.90 3.98
CA ASP A 582 2.14 50.43 3.82
C ASP A 582 2.89 50.55 5.16
N THR A 583 2.19 50.90 6.26
CA THR A 583 2.78 50.92 7.61
C THR A 583 3.25 49.52 8.01
N ILE A 584 2.42 48.49 7.86
CA ILE A 584 2.79 47.10 8.18
C ILE A 584 3.99 46.65 7.32
N VAL A 585 3.99 47.00 6.03
CA VAL A 585 5.06 46.67 5.12
C VAL A 585 6.38 47.36 5.52
N ASP A 586 6.36 48.64 5.81
CA ASP A 586 7.56 49.40 6.17
C ASP A 586 8.20 48.95 7.50
N GLU A 587 7.35 48.51 8.44
CA GLU A 587 7.83 47.99 9.72
C GLU A 587 8.40 46.56 9.65
N THR A 588 7.94 45.75 8.68
CA THR A 588 8.20 44.30 8.72
C THR A 588 8.95 43.75 7.50
N TYR A 589 9.02 44.52 6.40
CA TYR A 589 9.70 44.08 5.20
C TYR A 589 11.23 44.05 5.38
N VAL A 590 11.76 42.85 5.33
CA VAL A 590 13.22 42.62 5.27
C VAL A 590 13.49 41.59 4.18
N PRO A 591 14.21 41.95 3.09
CA PRO A 591 14.42 41.04 1.95
C PRO A 591 14.93 39.65 2.33
N LYS A 592 15.85 39.56 3.29
CA LYS A 592 16.42 38.29 3.76
C LYS A 592 15.45 37.33 4.44
N PHE A 593 14.32 37.83 4.98
CA PHE A 593 13.35 37.01 5.72
C PHE A 593 12.14 36.63 4.87
N GLY A 594 12.06 37.14 3.63
CA GLY A 594 10.97 36.87 2.72
C GLY A 594 9.60 37.19 3.35
N ALA A 595 8.61 36.36 3.12
CA ALA A 595 7.25 36.55 3.63
C ALA A 595 7.03 36.06 5.08
N ARG A 596 8.03 35.49 5.77
CA ARG A 596 7.85 34.98 7.15
C ARG A 596 7.32 36.02 8.15
N PRO A 597 7.77 37.29 8.15
CA PRO A 597 7.23 38.30 9.06
C PRO A 597 5.78 38.70 8.77
N ALA A 598 5.34 38.61 7.51
CA ALA A 598 4.01 39.07 7.09
C ALA A 598 2.85 38.42 7.86
N GLY A 599 2.91 37.09 8.05
CA GLY A 599 1.87 36.36 8.76
C GLY A 599 1.70 36.80 10.22
N ARG A 600 2.84 37.00 10.91
CA ARG A 600 2.85 37.45 12.30
C ARG A 600 2.37 38.91 12.40
N ALA A 601 2.84 39.78 11.53
CA ALA A 601 2.44 41.18 11.51
C ALA A 601 0.93 41.34 11.27
N VAL A 602 0.36 40.58 10.38
CA VAL A 602 -1.10 40.58 10.13
C VAL A 602 -1.87 40.07 11.35
N GLN A 603 -1.36 39.00 11.99
CA GLN A 603 -1.99 38.48 13.19
C GLN A 603 -1.97 39.52 14.33
N ASP A 604 -0.82 40.12 14.62
CA ASP A 604 -0.66 41.14 15.64
C ASP A 604 -1.57 42.34 15.37
N TYR A 605 -1.70 42.76 14.11
CA TYR A 605 -2.63 43.82 13.72
C TYR A 605 -4.10 43.44 13.97
N ILE A 606 -4.51 42.24 13.60
CA ILE A 606 -5.87 41.78 13.82
C ILE A 606 -6.17 41.67 15.31
N GLU A 607 -5.27 41.07 16.10
CA GLU A 607 -5.44 40.97 17.55
C GLU A 607 -5.56 42.34 18.24
N SER A 608 -4.81 43.33 17.77
CA SER A 608 -4.82 44.68 18.33
C SER A 608 -6.09 45.49 17.96
N ASN A 609 -6.78 45.12 16.89
CA ASN A 609 -7.94 45.88 16.37
C ASN A 609 -9.29 45.12 16.37
N ALA A 610 -9.29 43.86 16.75
CA ALA A 610 -10.48 42.99 16.78
C ALA A 610 -11.25 43.05 18.11
N ILE A 611 -10.74 43.74 19.13
CA ILE A 611 -11.32 43.86 20.48
C ILE A 611 -12.23 45.05 20.59
#